data_026b5ea1f928aabd19684a9d56df9179
#
_entry.id   026b5ea1f928aabd19684a9d56df9179
#
_cell.length_a   1.000
_cell.length_b   1.000
_cell.length_c   1.000
_cell.angle_alpha   90.00
_cell.angle_beta   90.00
_cell.angle_gamma   90.00
#
_symmetry.space_group_name_H-M   'P 1'
#
loop_
_entity.id
_entity.type
_entity.pdbx_description
1 polymer ?
#
loop_
_entity_poly.entity_id
_entity_poly.type
_entity_poly.pdbx_seq_one_letter_code
_entity_poly.pdbx_strand_id
1 'polypeptide(L)'
;MLNIEHLTKTYGEKKAVDDLNLHIRPGEIYGFIGHNGAGKTTTLKSVAGILQFDAGEIYIGGDSVREKPLECKRKIAYIPDNPDLYEYMTGIRYLNFIADIFGVDAALRRERIRRYADAFELTGDLAQPIAAYSHGMKQKLAIIAAWLHEPQLILMDEPFVGLDPKAAHLLKGMMREICDRGGAIFFSTHVLEV
;
A
#
# COMPACT_ATOMS: atom_id res chain seq x y z
N MET A 1 -8.12 13.17 4.41
CA MET A 1 -7.06 12.16 4.59
C MET A 1 -5.88 12.42 3.65
N LEU A 2 -6.09 12.39 2.34
CA LEU A 2 -5.11 12.74 1.31
C LEU A 2 -5.59 13.97 0.54
N ASN A 3 -4.71 14.94 0.30
CA ASN A 3 -4.96 16.07 -0.59
C ASN A 3 -3.80 16.22 -1.56
N ILE A 4 -4.08 16.23 -2.84
CA ILE A 4 -3.13 16.45 -3.93
C ILE A 4 -3.53 17.71 -4.64
N GLU A 5 -2.63 18.66 -4.77
CA GLU A 5 -2.85 19.97 -5.38
C GLU A 5 -1.85 20.19 -6.51
N HIS A 6 -2.36 20.32 -7.74
CA HIS A 6 -1.58 20.67 -8.93
C HIS A 6 -0.39 19.75 -9.19
N LEU A 7 -0.49 18.44 -8.84
CA LEU A 7 0.60 17.48 -8.98
C LEU A 7 1.00 17.33 -10.45
N THR A 8 2.28 17.59 -10.74
CA THR A 8 2.87 17.38 -12.05
C THR A 8 4.14 16.56 -11.93
N LYS A 9 4.26 15.54 -12.79
CA LYS A 9 5.48 14.72 -12.93
C LYS A 9 5.78 14.46 -14.39
N THR A 10 7.02 14.78 -14.79
CA THR A 10 7.52 14.67 -16.16
C THR A 10 8.70 13.70 -16.21
N TYR A 11 8.79 12.90 -17.27
CA TYR A 11 9.93 12.07 -17.62
C TYR A 11 10.41 12.46 -19.02
N GLY A 12 11.55 13.16 -19.11
CA GLY A 12 11.99 13.78 -20.34
C GLY A 12 10.93 14.76 -20.86
N GLU A 13 10.42 14.56 -22.06
CA GLU A 13 9.37 15.40 -22.66
C GLU A 13 7.94 14.94 -22.33
N LYS A 14 7.78 13.75 -21.70
CA LYS A 14 6.47 13.18 -21.42
C LYS A 14 5.99 13.57 -20.02
N LYS A 15 4.88 14.28 -19.92
CA LYS A 15 4.15 14.45 -18.66
C LYS A 15 3.42 13.16 -18.31
N ALA A 16 3.86 12.48 -17.26
CA ALA A 16 3.22 11.28 -16.75
C ALA A 16 2.02 11.61 -15.85
N VAL A 17 2.09 12.74 -15.13
CA VAL A 17 0.99 13.35 -14.39
C VAL A 17 1.03 14.84 -14.72
N ASP A 18 -0.12 15.43 -15.05
CA ASP A 18 -0.24 16.83 -15.45
C ASP A 18 -1.37 17.50 -14.68
N ASP A 19 -1.02 18.39 -13.77
CA ASP A 19 -1.93 19.22 -12.99
C ASP A 19 -3.04 18.43 -12.24
N LEU A 20 -2.69 17.27 -11.66
CA LEU A 20 -3.64 16.42 -10.94
C LEU A 20 -4.06 17.07 -9.62
N ASN A 21 -5.37 17.21 -9.45
CA ASN A 21 -5.99 17.60 -8.19
C ASN A 21 -6.88 16.47 -7.70
N LEU A 22 -6.69 16.03 -6.44
CA LEU A 22 -7.41 14.91 -5.86
C LEU A 22 -7.57 15.09 -4.35
N HIS A 23 -8.76 14.81 -3.84
CA HIS A 23 -9.04 14.80 -2.43
C HIS A 23 -9.69 13.48 -2.00
N ILE A 24 -9.13 12.81 -1.00
CA ILE A 24 -9.68 11.60 -0.38
C ILE A 24 -9.96 11.88 1.09
N ARG A 25 -11.20 11.68 1.51
CA ARG A 25 -11.62 11.89 2.90
C ARG A 25 -11.36 10.66 3.77
N PRO A 26 -11.32 10.81 5.09
CA PRO A 26 -11.41 9.67 5.99
C PRO A 26 -12.65 8.82 5.69
N GLY A 27 -12.50 7.49 5.70
CA GLY A 27 -13.58 6.56 5.42
C GLY A 27 -13.79 6.25 3.92
N GLU A 28 -13.03 6.85 3.01
CA GLU A 28 -13.19 6.63 1.57
C GLU A 28 -12.28 5.54 1.02
N ILE A 29 -12.84 4.73 0.10
CA ILE A 29 -12.09 3.86 -0.81
C ILE A 29 -12.10 4.53 -2.17
N TYR A 30 -10.94 4.97 -2.65
CA TYR A 30 -10.78 5.64 -3.93
C TYR A 30 -10.04 4.76 -4.94
N GLY A 31 -10.71 4.39 -6.02
CA GLY A 31 -10.16 3.64 -7.14
C GLY A 31 -9.70 4.57 -8.27
N PHE A 32 -8.42 4.54 -8.59
CA PHE A 32 -7.82 5.28 -9.70
C PHE A 32 -7.77 4.38 -10.93
N ILE A 33 -8.78 4.47 -11.77
CA ILE A 33 -8.97 3.61 -12.92
C ILE A 33 -8.38 4.26 -14.17
N GLY A 34 -7.68 3.49 -14.98
CA GLY A 34 -7.11 3.97 -16.24
C GLY A 34 -6.22 2.93 -16.91
N HIS A 35 -5.93 3.16 -18.20
CA HIS A 35 -5.02 2.30 -18.97
C HIS A 35 -3.58 2.36 -18.46
N ASN A 36 -2.75 1.41 -18.92
CA ASN A 36 -1.32 1.43 -18.60
C ASN A 36 -0.66 2.70 -19.18
N GLY A 37 0.18 3.34 -18.36
CA GLY A 37 0.80 4.62 -18.71
C GLY A 37 -0.05 5.87 -18.42
N ALA A 38 -1.22 5.74 -17.79
CA ALA A 38 -2.07 6.87 -17.38
C ALA A 38 -1.55 7.61 -16.13
N GLY A 39 -0.35 7.33 -15.64
CA GLY A 39 0.23 8.01 -14.48
C GLY A 39 -0.18 7.45 -13.12
N LYS A 40 -0.94 6.36 -13.05
CA LYS A 40 -1.45 5.77 -11.79
C LYS A 40 -0.32 5.44 -10.81
N THR A 41 0.62 4.57 -11.20
CA THR A 41 1.79 4.19 -10.40
C THR A 41 2.66 5.39 -10.05
N THR A 42 2.84 6.34 -10.99
CA THR A 42 3.58 7.59 -10.74
C THR A 42 2.93 8.39 -9.63
N THR A 43 1.62 8.55 -9.66
CA THR A 43 0.85 9.25 -8.62
C THR A 43 0.99 8.55 -7.26
N LEU A 44 0.76 7.22 -7.19
CA LEU A 44 0.90 6.46 -5.94
C LEU A 44 2.31 6.55 -5.35
N LYS A 45 3.36 6.43 -6.17
CA LYS A 45 4.76 6.57 -5.73
C LYS A 45 5.09 7.98 -5.27
N SER A 46 4.50 9.00 -5.88
CA SER A 46 4.66 10.40 -5.43
C SER A 46 4.01 10.61 -4.06
N VAL A 47 2.79 10.10 -3.87
CA VAL A 47 2.09 10.15 -2.57
C VAL A 47 2.87 9.38 -1.50
N ALA A 48 3.44 8.22 -1.83
CA ALA A 48 4.25 7.42 -0.91
C ALA A 48 5.60 8.06 -0.56
N GLY A 49 5.97 9.18 -1.21
CA GLY A 49 7.27 9.82 -1.02
C GLY A 49 8.45 8.96 -1.50
N ILE A 50 8.20 8.05 -2.46
CA ILE A 50 9.21 7.22 -3.13
C ILE A 50 9.74 7.95 -4.37
N LEU A 51 8.86 8.68 -5.05
CA LEU A 51 9.16 9.41 -6.27
C LEU A 51 9.03 10.92 -6.02
N GLN A 52 10.06 11.68 -6.38
CA GLN A 52 10.00 13.14 -6.39
C GLN A 52 9.16 13.62 -7.57
N PHE A 53 8.29 14.57 -7.32
CA PHE A 53 7.46 15.23 -8.33
C PHE A 53 7.95 16.65 -8.61
N ASP A 54 7.61 17.18 -9.80
CA ASP A 54 8.22 18.41 -10.31
C ASP A 54 7.48 19.65 -9.81
N ALA A 55 6.14 19.60 -9.76
CA ALA A 55 5.31 20.71 -9.25
C ALA A 55 4.10 20.18 -8.46
N GLY A 56 3.46 21.07 -7.70
CA GLY A 56 2.33 20.78 -6.85
C GLY A 56 2.70 20.41 -5.43
N GLU A 57 1.68 20.07 -4.63
CA GLU A 57 1.82 19.68 -3.23
C GLU A 57 0.98 18.43 -2.92
N ILE A 58 1.46 17.63 -1.96
CA ILE A 58 0.76 16.44 -1.45
C ILE A 58 0.74 16.51 0.07
N TYR A 59 -0.45 16.38 0.65
CA TYR A 59 -0.66 16.38 2.09
C TYR A 59 -1.30 15.08 2.54
N ILE A 60 -0.77 14.47 3.60
CA ILE A 60 -1.31 13.26 4.24
C ILE A 60 -1.64 13.59 5.70
N GLY A 61 -2.92 13.56 6.04
CA GLY A 61 -3.38 13.97 7.37
C GLY A 61 -2.93 15.38 7.76
N GLY A 62 -2.87 16.29 6.77
CA GLY A 62 -2.45 17.69 6.94
C GLY A 62 -0.94 17.94 6.90
N ASP A 63 -0.09 16.89 6.88
CA ASP A 63 1.36 17.04 6.77
C ASP A 63 1.82 16.97 5.31
N SER A 64 2.68 17.90 4.89
CA SER A 64 3.29 17.90 3.56
C SER A 64 4.30 16.77 3.41
N VAL A 65 4.18 16.02 2.30
CA VAL A 65 5.12 14.94 1.94
C VAL A 65 6.54 15.47 1.73
N ARG A 66 6.70 16.73 1.30
CA ARG A 66 8.01 17.37 1.10
C ARG A 66 8.63 17.84 2.40
N GLU A 67 7.84 18.47 3.27
CA GLU A 67 8.35 19.09 4.49
C GLU A 67 8.49 18.09 5.65
N LYS A 68 7.56 17.12 5.72
CA LYS A 68 7.48 16.14 6.79
C LYS A 68 7.42 14.70 6.27
N PRO A 69 8.41 14.26 5.48
CA PRO A 69 8.36 12.96 4.80
C PRO A 69 8.29 11.76 5.77
N LEU A 70 8.93 11.84 6.93
CA LEU A 70 8.91 10.73 7.91
C LEU A 70 7.56 10.61 8.61
N GLU A 71 6.95 11.73 8.97
CA GLU A 71 5.61 11.77 9.57
C GLU A 71 4.57 11.22 8.58
N CYS A 72 4.67 11.60 7.31
CA CYS A 72 3.81 11.06 6.27
C CYS A 72 4.00 9.54 6.11
N LYS A 73 5.25 9.07 6.04
CA LYS A 73 5.56 7.63 5.91
C LYS A 73 5.06 6.78 7.07
N ARG A 74 5.01 7.32 8.28
CA ARG A 74 4.44 6.62 9.45
C ARG A 74 2.92 6.42 9.37
N LYS A 75 2.23 7.27 8.60
CA LYS A 75 0.77 7.24 8.44
C LYS A 75 0.29 6.34 7.31
N ILE A 76 1.19 5.89 6.44
CA ILE A 76 0.84 5.18 5.22
C ILE A 76 1.41 3.77 5.17
N ALA A 77 0.77 2.93 4.33
CA ALA A 77 1.41 1.75 3.75
C ALA A 77 1.33 1.86 2.23
N TYR A 78 2.34 1.33 1.54
CA TYR A 78 2.35 1.24 0.08
C TYR A 78 2.60 -0.20 -0.35
N ILE A 79 1.72 -0.73 -1.19
CA ILE A 79 1.81 -2.06 -1.80
C ILE A 79 1.95 -1.87 -3.30
N PRO A 80 3.12 -2.17 -3.90
CA PRO A 80 3.31 -2.12 -5.34
C PRO A 80 2.64 -3.31 -6.04
N ASP A 81 2.44 -3.20 -7.36
CA ASP A 81 1.91 -4.27 -8.21
C ASP A 81 2.80 -5.53 -8.22
N ASN A 82 4.10 -5.35 -8.09
CA ASN A 82 5.08 -6.42 -7.92
C ASN A 82 5.87 -6.16 -6.64
N PRO A 83 5.55 -6.85 -5.53
CA PRO A 83 6.25 -6.66 -4.26
C PRO A 83 7.71 -7.08 -4.34
N ASP A 84 8.61 -6.11 -4.24
CA ASP A 84 10.06 -6.34 -4.12
C ASP A 84 10.42 -6.60 -2.66
N LEU A 85 10.25 -7.86 -2.24
CA LEU A 85 10.48 -8.30 -0.88
C LEU A 85 11.91 -8.80 -0.71
N TYR A 86 12.42 -8.78 0.53
CA TYR A 86 13.76 -9.32 0.87
C TYR A 86 13.77 -10.85 0.77
N GLU A 87 14.02 -11.38 -0.42
CA GLU A 87 13.89 -12.81 -0.77
C GLU A 87 14.79 -13.74 0.06
N TYR A 88 15.88 -13.22 0.62
CA TYR A 88 16.77 -13.97 1.53
C TYR A 88 16.19 -14.13 2.95
N MET A 89 15.12 -13.43 3.29
CA MET A 89 14.43 -13.59 4.57
C MET A 89 13.35 -14.67 4.48
N THR A 90 12.99 -15.23 5.64
CA THR A 90 11.75 -15.99 5.76
C THR A 90 10.57 -15.03 5.91
N GLY A 91 9.35 -15.46 5.57
CA GLY A 91 8.15 -14.63 5.70
C GLY A 91 7.98 -14.07 7.11
N ILE A 92 8.16 -14.90 8.15
CA ILE A 92 8.04 -14.43 9.54
C ILE A 92 9.11 -13.41 9.92
N ARG A 93 10.36 -13.56 9.43
CA ARG A 93 11.43 -12.58 9.69
C ARG A 93 11.13 -11.25 9.03
N TYR A 94 10.61 -11.28 7.80
CA TYR A 94 10.21 -10.08 7.08
C TYR A 94 9.08 -9.33 7.80
N LEU A 95 8.01 -10.02 8.24
CA LEU A 95 6.92 -9.40 8.99
C LEU A 95 7.39 -8.79 10.31
N ASN A 96 8.29 -9.49 11.04
CA ASN A 96 8.87 -8.93 12.25
C ASN A 96 9.73 -7.70 11.97
N PHE A 97 10.53 -7.72 10.90
CA PHE A 97 11.35 -6.58 10.48
C PHE A 97 10.51 -5.34 10.17
N ILE A 98 9.41 -5.50 9.41
CA ILE A 98 8.49 -4.39 9.13
C ILE A 98 7.84 -3.88 10.43
N ALA A 99 7.41 -4.78 11.31
CA ALA A 99 6.84 -4.40 12.58
C ALA A 99 7.83 -3.63 13.49
N ASP A 100 9.12 -3.98 13.44
CA ASP A 100 10.19 -3.25 14.16
C ASP A 100 10.36 -1.82 13.61
N ILE A 101 10.34 -1.64 12.28
CA ILE A 101 10.44 -0.32 11.64
C ILE A 101 9.33 0.61 12.12
N PHE A 102 8.11 0.10 12.25
CA PHE A 102 6.94 0.88 12.68
C PHE A 102 6.72 0.87 14.19
N GLY A 103 7.60 0.24 14.98
CA GLY A 103 7.51 0.21 16.43
C GLY A 103 6.28 -0.53 16.97
N VAL A 104 5.81 -1.56 16.26
CA VAL A 104 4.65 -2.36 16.69
C VAL A 104 5.04 -3.22 17.87
N ASP A 105 4.28 -3.09 18.98
CA ASP A 105 4.49 -3.85 20.21
C ASP A 105 4.52 -5.37 19.97
N ALA A 106 5.34 -6.08 20.73
CA ALA A 106 5.58 -7.52 20.52
C ALA A 106 4.32 -8.40 20.71
N ALA A 107 3.40 -8.01 21.58
CA ALA A 107 2.15 -8.75 21.79
C ALA A 107 1.18 -8.51 20.63
N LEU A 108 0.97 -7.23 20.27
CA LEU A 108 0.16 -6.84 19.10
C LEU A 108 0.71 -7.45 17.80
N ARG A 109 2.05 -7.44 17.63
CA ARG A 109 2.72 -8.03 16.47
C ARG A 109 2.35 -9.51 16.31
N ARG A 110 2.50 -10.30 17.38
CA ARG A 110 2.15 -11.74 17.34
C ARG A 110 0.69 -11.99 17.01
N GLU A 111 -0.21 -11.20 17.62
CA GLU A 111 -1.64 -11.29 17.37
C GLU A 111 -1.96 -10.98 15.92
N ARG A 112 -1.48 -9.85 15.39
CA ARG A 112 -1.75 -9.41 14.02
C ARG A 112 -1.16 -10.33 12.97
N ILE A 113 0.09 -10.75 13.15
CA ILE A 113 0.73 -11.70 12.23
C ILE A 113 -0.09 -12.99 12.17
N ARG A 114 -0.45 -13.56 13.33
CA ARG A 114 -1.27 -14.77 13.39
C ARG A 114 -2.61 -14.54 12.69
N ARG A 115 -3.35 -13.51 13.07
CA ARG A 115 -4.68 -13.20 12.50
C ARG A 115 -4.64 -13.12 10.98
N TYR A 116 -3.71 -12.32 10.44
CA TYR A 116 -3.66 -12.09 9.00
C TYR A 116 -3.05 -13.26 8.24
N ALA A 117 -2.03 -13.93 8.78
CA ALA A 117 -1.44 -15.09 8.13
C ALA A 117 -2.43 -16.26 8.06
N ASP A 118 -3.20 -16.51 9.13
CA ASP A 118 -4.26 -17.52 9.15
C ASP A 118 -5.34 -17.16 8.10
N ALA A 119 -5.79 -15.91 8.05
CA ALA A 119 -6.82 -15.46 7.12
C ALA A 119 -6.41 -15.60 5.64
N PHE A 120 -5.15 -15.32 5.31
CA PHE A 120 -4.59 -15.50 3.96
C PHE A 120 -4.05 -16.91 3.68
N GLU A 121 -4.19 -17.85 4.63
CA GLU A 121 -3.70 -19.25 4.51
C GLU A 121 -2.19 -19.31 4.26
N LEU A 122 -1.43 -18.40 4.88
CA LEU A 122 0.03 -18.29 4.71
C LEU A 122 0.82 -18.77 5.93
N THR A 123 0.15 -19.12 7.03
CA THR A 123 0.78 -19.49 8.31
C THR A 123 1.79 -20.62 8.17
N GLY A 124 1.47 -21.66 7.40
CA GLY A 124 2.35 -22.82 7.19
C GLY A 124 3.63 -22.49 6.41
N ASP A 125 3.61 -21.41 5.64
CA ASP A 125 4.70 -21.02 4.75
C ASP A 125 5.62 -19.94 5.37
N LEU A 126 5.22 -19.32 6.49
CA LEU A 126 5.98 -18.22 7.09
C LEU A 126 7.42 -18.58 7.47
N ALA A 127 7.71 -19.85 7.74
CA ALA A 127 9.07 -20.33 8.04
C ALA A 127 9.95 -20.51 6.80
N GLN A 128 9.37 -20.52 5.60
CA GLN A 128 10.09 -20.69 4.34
C GLN A 128 10.74 -19.37 3.88
N PRO A 129 11.87 -19.43 3.14
CA PRO A 129 12.42 -18.25 2.46
C PRO A 129 11.43 -17.65 1.45
N ILE A 130 11.34 -16.32 1.40
CA ILE A 130 10.47 -15.60 0.46
C ILE A 130 10.83 -15.90 -1.00
N ALA A 131 12.08 -16.24 -1.28
CA ALA A 131 12.52 -16.72 -2.60
C ALA A 131 11.72 -17.93 -3.11
N ALA A 132 11.18 -18.77 -2.22
CA ALA A 132 10.35 -19.92 -2.57
C ALA A 132 8.86 -19.57 -2.78
N TYR A 133 8.44 -18.33 -2.50
CA TYR A 133 7.05 -17.92 -2.60
C TYR A 133 6.64 -17.70 -4.06
N SER A 134 5.41 -18.13 -4.39
CA SER A 134 4.76 -17.72 -5.63
C SER A 134 4.47 -16.21 -5.61
N HIS A 135 4.16 -15.63 -6.78
CA HIS A 135 3.76 -14.22 -6.86
C HIS A 135 2.57 -13.90 -5.93
N GLY A 136 1.52 -14.74 -5.93
CA GLY A 136 0.37 -14.58 -5.05
C GLY A 136 0.72 -14.66 -3.55
N MET A 137 1.66 -15.53 -3.16
CA MET A 137 2.15 -15.59 -1.78
C MET A 137 2.94 -14.34 -1.40
N LYS A 138 3.76 -13.79 -2.30
CA LYS A 138 4.47 -12.52 -2.10
C LYS A 138 3.48 -11.37 -1.95
N GLN A 139 2.44 -11.34 -2.77
CA GLN A 139 1.38 -10.34 -2.67
C GLN A 139 0.64 -10.42 -1.32
N LYS A 140 0.23 -11.63 -0.90
CA LYS A 140 -0.38 -11.85 0.42
C LYS A 140 0.54 -11.39 1.56
N LEU A 141 1.83 -11.70 1.50
CA LEU A 141 2.81 -11.29 2.51
C LEU A 141 2.96 -9.76 2.57
N ALA A 142 3.00 -9.07 1.42
CA ALA A 142 3.06 -7.62 1.34
C ALA A 142 1.79 -6.96 1.94
N ILE A 143 0.62 -7.53 1.68
CA ILE A 143 -0.64 -7.09 2.28
C ILE A 143 -0.59 -7.24 3.79
N ILE A 144 -0.20 -8.40 4.31
CA ILE A 144 -0.07 -8.63 5.76
C ILE A 144 0.88 -7.59 6.38
N ALA A 145 2.05 -7.39 5.79
CA ALA A 145 3.05 -6.42 6.26
C ALA A 145 2.47 -4.99 6.34
N ALA A 146 1.70 -4.57 5.33
CA ALA A 146 1.07 -3.26 5.26
C ALA A 146 0.04 -3.04 6.38
N TRP A 147 -0.66 -4.07 6.82
CA TRP A 147 -1.68 -3.98 7.88
C TRP A 147 -1.12 -4.06 9.31
N LEU A 148 0.16 -4.43 9.50
CA LEU A 148 0.72 -4.63 10.84
C LEU A 148 0.73 -3.37 11.70
N HIS A 149 0.96 -2.20 11.13
CA HIS A 149 1.08 -0.94 11.87
C HIS A 149 -0.19 -0.07 11.84
N GLU A 150 -1.30 -0.61 11.28
CA GLU A 150 -2.60 0.09 11.18
C GLU A 150 -2.48 1.49 10.56
N PRO A 151 -2.04 1.59 9.30
CA PRO A 151 -1.86 2.86 8.63
C PRO A 151 -3.18 3.63 8.49
N GLN A 152 -3.10 4.96 8.45
CA GLN A 152 -4.26 5.81 8.20
C GLN A 152 -4.66 5.84 6.73
N LEU A 153 -3.69 5.69 5.83
CA LEU A 153 -3.89 5.65 4.37
C LEU A 153 -3.12 4.47 3.78
N ILE A 154 -3.82 3.62 3.04
CA ILE A 154 -3.17 2.53 2.29
C ILE A 154 -3.20 2.86 0.80
N LEU A 155 -2.01 2.82 0.22
CA LEU A 155 -1.77 3.00 -1.21
C LEU A 155 -1.51 1.64 -1.83
N MET A 156 -2.24 1.27 -2.88
CA MET A 156 -2.08 -0.03 -3.53
C MET A 156 -2.06 0.11 -5.05
N ASP A 157 -1.04 -0.47 -5.67
CA ASP A 157 -0.93 -0.52 -7.12
C ASP A 157 -1.37 -1.92 -7.59
N GLU A 158 -2.47 -2.01 -8.36
CA GLU A 158 -3.05 -3.25 -8.89
C GLU A 158 -3.22 -4.37 -7.82
N PRO A 159 -3.85 -4.11 -6.66
CA PRO A 159 -3.76 -4.98 -5.47
C PRO A 159 -4.39 -6.37 -5.63
N PHE A 160 -5.25 -6.56 -6.62
CA PHE A 160 -5.96 -7.82 -6.84
C PHE A 160 -5.24 -8.75 -7.82
N VAL A 161 -4.21 -8.25 -8.52
CA VAL A 161 -3.41 -9.06 -9.45
C VAL A 161 -2.66 -10.15 -8.68
N GLY A 162 -2.78 -11.39 -9.15
CA GLY A 162 -2.14 -12.56 -8.53
C GLY A 162 -2.83 -13.12 -7.29
N LEU A 163 -3.90 -12.50 -6.78
CA LEU A 163 -4.71 -13.06 -5.70
C LEU A 163 -5.75 -14.04 -6.22
N ASP A 164 -5.96 -15.12 -5.47
CA ASP A 164 -7.10 -15.98 -5.67
C ASP A 164 -8.42 -15.28 -5.22
N PRO A 165 -9.60 -15.76 -5.66
CA PRO A 165 -10.88 -15.11 -5.33
C PRO A 165 -11.14 -14.96 -3.83
N LYS A 166 -10.68 -15.92 -3.01
CA LYS A 166 -10.83 -15.89 -1.56
C LYS A 166 -10.00 -14.79 -0.94
N ALA A 167 -8.72 -14.68 -1.33
CA ALA A 167 -7.82 -13.63 -0.88
C ALA A 167 -8.29 -12.24 -1.34
N ALA A 168 -8.79 -12.11 -2.57
CA ALA A 168 -9.35 -10.86 -3.08
C ALA A 168 -10.59 -10.43 -2.27
N HIS A 169 -11.49 -11.36 -1.94
CA HIS A 169 -12.64 -11.07 -1.09
C HIS A 169 -12.23 -10.63 0.32
N LEU A 170 -11.25 -11.32 0.91
CA LEU A 170 -10.68 -10.96 2.21
C LEU A 170 -10.11 -9.56 2.20
N LEU A 171 -9.29 -9.23 1.18
CA LEU A 171 -8.70 -7.89 1.04
C LEU A 171 -9.78 -6.81 0.97
N LYS A 172 -10.86 -7.01 0.20
CA LYS A 172 -12.00 -6.08 0.14
C LYS A 172 -12.64 -5.86 1.52
N GLY A 173 -12.77 -6.91 2.32
CA GLY A 173 -13.25 -6.82 3.71
C GLY A 173 -12.30 -5.99 4.59
N MET A 174 -11.00 -6.24 4.50
CA MET A 174 -9.98 -5.51 5.25
C MET A 174 -9.90 -4.03 4.85
N MET A 175 -10.10 -3.70 3.57
CA MET A 175 -10.19 -2.31 3.10
C MET A 175 -11.37 -1.58 3.74
N ARG A 176 -12.54 -2.22 3.82
CA ARG A 176 -13.73 -1.65 4.49
C ARG A 176 -13.49 -1.44 5.98
N GLU A 177 -12.89 -2.42 6.68
CA GLU A 177 -12.58 -2.29 8.11
C GLU A 177 -11.70 -1.07 8.41
N ILE A 178 -10.71 -0.76 7.57
CA ILE A 178 -9.87 0.44 7.73
C ILE A 178 -10.70 1.71 7.52
N CYS A 179 -11.52 1.76 6.49
CA CYS A 179 -12.37 2.92 6.22
C CYS A 179 -13.41 3.15 7.32
N ASP A 180 -14.01 2.09 7.85
CA ASP A 180 -14.96 2.16 8.97
C ASP A 180 -14.33 2.72 10.26
N ARG A 181 -13.00 2.56 10.42
CA ARG A 181 -12.22 3.14 11.52
C ARG A 181 -11.69 4.56 11.21
N GLY A 182 -12.10 5.15 10.09
CA GLY A 182 -11.70 6.50 9.69
C GLY A 182 -10.38 6.58 8.91
N GLY A 183 -9.79 5.45 8.51
CA GLY A 183 -8.70 5.41 7.54
C GLY A 183 -9.20 5.64 6.11
N ALA A 184 -8.32 5.55 5.13
CA ALA A 184 -8.68 5.64 3.71
C ALA A 184 -7.84 4.67 2.86
N ILE A 185 -8.39 4.33 1.70
CA ILE A 185 -7.74 3.48 0.71
C ILE A 185 -7.63 4.25 -0.60
N PHE A 186 -6.44 4.26 -1.20
CA PHE A 186 -6.21 4.75 -2.55
C PHE A 186 -5.54 3.67 -3.37
N PHE A 187 -6.23 3.11 -4.35
CA PHE A 187 -5.67 2.03 -5.16
C PHE A 187 -5.81 2.32 -6.66
N SER A 188 -4.85 1.81 -7.44
CA SER A 188 -4.93 1.82 -8.89
C SER A 188 -5.48 0.50 -9.41
N THR A 189 -6.19 0.56 -10.53
CA THR A 189 -6.55 -0.63 -11.30
C THR A 189 -6.79 -0.27 -12.77
N HIS A 190 -6.63 -1.27 -13.64
CA HIS A 190 -7.06 -1.19 -15.04
C HIS A 190 -8.35 -1.98 -15.28
N VAL A 191 -8.90 -2.64 -14.25
CA VAL A 191 -10.12 -3.46 -14.32
C VAL A 191 -11.28 -2.69 -13.67
N LEU A 192 -12.42 -2.62 -14.37
CA LEU A 192 -13.61 -1.91 -13.90
C LEU A 192 -14.47 -2.71 -12.90
N GLU A 193 -14.28 -4.02 -12.82
CA GLU A 193 -15.08 -4.94 -11.99
C GLU A 193 -14.41 -5.27 -10.64
N VAL A 194 -13.89 -4.26 -9.96
CA VAL A 194 -13.22 -4.46 -8.67
C VAL A 194 -14.18 -4.26 -7.48
#